data_254868f4527e8d3822e1ed63c534658a
#
_entry.id   254868f4527e8d3822e1ed63c534658a
#
_cell.length_a   1.000
_cell.length_b   1.000
_cell.length_c   1.000
_cell.angle_alpha   90.00
_cell.angle_beta   90.00
_cell.angle_gamma   90.00
#
_symmetry.space_group_name_H-M   'P 1'
#
loop_
_entity.id
_entity.type
_entity.pdbx_description
1 polymer ?
#
loop_
_entity_poly.entity_id
_entity_poly.type
_entity_poly.pdbx_seq_one_letter_code
_entity_poly.pdbx_strand_id
1 'polypeptide(L)' 'KAEPRRTLGEVLKAHRMRCQMTQEFVAEALGVSRQAVSKWETGTADPSTSNLLALAKLFGVPAEELLHQATGGGG' A
#
# COMPACT_ATOMS: atom_id res chain seq x y z
N LYS A 1 -23.56 7.22 10.40
CA LYS A 1 -23.22 6.93 9.07
C LYS A 1 -21.86 6.23 8.95
N ALA A 2 -21.86 5.15 8.25
CA ALA A 2 -20.66 4.31 8.18
C ALA A 2 -19.64 4.92 7.24
N GLU A 3 -18.40 4.83 7.64
CA GLU A 3 -17.31 5.23 6.77
C GLU A 3 -17.08 4.18 5.71
N PRO A 4 -16.76 4.59 4.49
CA PRO A 4 -16.42 3.60 3.48
C PRO A 4 -15.13 2.89 3.87
N ARG A 5 -15.10 1.62 3.58
CA ARG A 5 -13.90 0.85 3.83
C ARG A 5 -12.86 1.19 2.80
N ARG A 6 -11.62 1.19 3.25
CA ARG A 6 -10.51 1.41 2.35
C ARG A 6 -10.02 0.08 1.84
N THR A 7 -9.68 0.03 0.57
CA THR A 7 -8.97 -1.11 0.03
C THR A 7 -7.50 -0.99 0.41
N LEU A 8 -6.80 -2.11 0.34
CA LEU A 8 -5.36 -2.09 0.59
C LEU A 8 -4.68 -1.10 -0.36
N GLY A 9 -5.10 -1.09 -1.63
CA GLY A 9 -4.52 -0.17 -2.59
C GLY A 9 -4.69 1.28 -2.19
N GLU A 10 -5.87 1.62 -1.68
CA GLU A 10 -6.12 2.99 -1.22
C GLU A 10 -5.24 3.35 -0.02
N VAL A 11 -5.05 2.38 0.89
CA VAL A 11 -4.19 2.59 2.03
C VAL A 11 -2.74 2.82 1.58
N LEU A 12 -2.27 2.01 0.64
CA LEU A 12 -0.92 2.15 0.12
C LEU A 12 -0.73 3.50 -0.55
N LYS A 13 -1.71 3.92 -1.35
CA LYS A 13 -1.63 5.21 -2.02
C LYS A 13 -1.61 6.36 -1.01
N ALA A 14 -2.44 6.27 0.03
CA ALA A 14 -2.50 7.30 1.05
C ALA A 14 -1.16 7.44 1.77
N HIS A 15 -0.53 6.34 2.13
CA HIS A 15 0.78 6.39 2.79
C HIS A 15 1.84 6.95 1.85
N ARG A 16 1.80 6.52 0.57
CA ARG A 16 2.75 7.01 -0.41
C ARG A 16 2.65 8.52 -0.54
N MET A 17 1.43 9.04 -0.64
CA MET A 17 1.23 10.47 -0.79
C MET A 17 1.59 11.23 0.47
N ARG A 18 1.30 10.64 1.64
CA ARG A 18 1.68 11.25 2.90
C ARG A 18 3.20 11.40 2.99
N CYS A 19 3.93 10.43 2.46
CA CYS A 19 5.38 10.47 2.44
C CYS A 19 5.93 11.25 1.26
N GLN A 20 5.05 11.79 0.41
CA GLN A 20 5.44 12.58 -0.75
C GLN A 20 6.33 11.80 -1.72
N MET A 21 5.95 10.55 -1.93
CA MET A 21 6.68 9.65 -2.83
C MET A 21 5.92 9.47 -4.13
N THR A 22 6.66 9.28 -5.22
CA THR A 22 6.05 8.92 -6.50
C THR A 22 5.93 7.40 -6.57
N GLN A 23 5.09 6.93 -7.49
CA GLN A 23 5.02 5.50 -7.76
C GLN A 23 6.37 4.96 -8.23
N GLU A 24 7.06 5.76 -9.02
CA GLU A 24 8.40 5.36 -9.49
C GLU A 24 9.38 5.19 -8.36
N PHE A 25 9.34 6.10 -7.40
CA PHE A 25 10.24 6.01 -6.26
C PHE A 25 9.98 4.72 -5.47
N VAL A 26 8.71 4.44 -5.21
CA VAL A 26 8.33 3.24 -4.47
C VAL A 26 8.75 1.99 -5.25
N ALA A 27 8.50 1.99 -6.55
CA ALA A 27 8.87 0.85 -7.40
C ALA A 27 10.36 0.59 -7.34
N GLU A 28 11.13 1.65 -7.44
CA GLU A 28 12.59 1.53 -7.40
C GLU A 28 13.07 1.03 -6.05
N ALA A 29 12.48 1.55 -4.99
CA ALA A 29 12.87 1.15 -3.64
C ALA A 29 12.59 -0.33 -3.40
N LEU A 30 11.52 -0.86 -3.99
CA LEU A 30 11.16 -2.25 -3.81
C LEU A 30 11.73 -3.18 -4.89
N GLY A 31 12.30 -2.64 -5.94
CA GLY A 31 12.82 -3.46 -7.02
C GLY A 31 11.75 -4.04 -7.91
N VAL A 32 10.64 -3.31 -8.09
CA VAL A 32 9.53 -3.77 -8.93
C VAL A 32 9.25 -2.71 -9.97
N SER A 33 8.38 -3.02 -10.92
CA SER A 33 8.02 -2.04 -11.95
C SER A 33 7.02 -1.04 -11.40
N ARG A 34 6.97 0.14 -12.02
CA ARG A 34 5.99 1.14 -11.66
C ARG A 34 4.57 0.61 -11.89
N GLN A 35 4.40 -0.18 -12.95
CA GLN A 35 3.10 -0.77 -13.22
C GLN A 35 2.63 -1.66 -12.08
N ALA A 36 3.55 -2.37 -11.43
CA ALA A 36 3.18 -3.20 -10.29
C ALA A 36 2.61 -2.34 -9.17
N VAL A 37 3.29 -1.24 -8.85
CA VAL A 37 2.82 -0.34 -7.81
C VAL A 37 1.45 0.23 -8.18
N SER A 38 1.29 0.63 -9.43
CA SER A 38 0.01 1.17 -9.91
C SER A 38 -1.11 0.14 -9.76
N LYS A 39 -0.84 -1.11 -10.11
CA LYS A 39 -1.85 -2.16 -9.98
C LYS A 39 -2.23 -2.42 -8.53
N TRP A 40 -1.26 -2.34 -7.63
CA TRP A 40 -1.56 -2.50 -6.21
C TRP A 40 -2.48 -1.40 -5.73
N GLU A 41 -2.23 -0.17 -6.16
CA GLU A 41 -3.02 0.97 -5.70
C GLU A 41 -4.43 0.97 -6.28
N THR A 42 -4.60 0.46 -7.48
CA THR A 42 -5.93 0.39 -8.10
C THR A 42 -6.68 -0.89 -7.74
N GLY A 43 -6.01 -1.84 -7.08
CA GLY A 43 -6.66 -3.08 -6.70
C GLY A 43 -6.66 -4.14 -7.77
N THR A 44 -5.97 -3.90 -8.88
CA THR A 44 -5.89 -4.89 -9.97
C THR A 44 -5.04 -6.09 -9.56
N ALA A 45 -4.06 -5.87 -8.71
CA ALA A 45 -3.20 -6.92 -8.19
C ALA A 45 -2.82 -6.57 -6.77
N ASP A 46 -2.46 -7.58 -5.99
CA ASP A 46 -2.03 -7.38 -4.61
C ASP A 46 -0.53 -7.56 -4.51
N PRO A 47 0.13 -6.80 -3.62
CA PRO A 47 1.55 -7.04 -3.38
C PRO A 47 1.74 -8.37 -2.67
N SER A 48 2.88 -9.02 -2.94
CA SER A 48 3.24 -10.22 -2.20
C SER A 48 3.53 -9.84 -0.75
N THR A 49 3.62 -10.85 0.10
CA THR A 49 3.92 -10.61 1.51
C THR A 49 5.25 -9.87 1.66
N SER A 50 6.28 -10.29 0.91
CA SER A 50 7.56 -9.59 1.02
C SER A 50 7.48 -8.15 0.54
N ASN A 51 6.71 -7.89 -0.50
CA ASN A 51 6.53 -6.52 -0.97
C ASN A 51 5.74 -5.70 0.04
N LEU A 52 4.75 -6.32 0.68
CA LEU A 52 3.97 -5.63 1.68
C LEU A 52 4.84 -5.24 2.88
N LEU A 53 5.72 -6.14 3.31
CA LEU A 53 6.63 -5.83 4.40
C LEU A 53 7.60 -4.72 4.02
N ALA A 54 8.08 -4.75 2.78
CA ALA A 54 8.97 -3.70 2.29
C ALA A 54 8.25 -2.35 2.22
N LEU A 55 6.99 -2.36 1.80
CA LEU A 55 6.19 -1.14 1.76
C LEU A 55 6.02 -0.55 3.16
N ALA A 56 5.70 -1.40 4.13
CA ALA A 56 5.54 -0.94 5.50
C ALA A 56 6.82 -0.30 6.02
N LYS A 57 7.94 -0.92 5.74
CA LYS A 57 9.22 -0.40 6.14
C LYS A 57 9.51 0.94 5.48
N LEU A 58 9.20 1.04 4.20
CA LEU A 58 9.41 2.27 3.44
C LEU A 58 8.56 3.40 3.99
N PHE A 59 7.31 3.11 4.33
CA PHE A 59 6.39 4.11 4.87
C PHE A 59 6.61 4.39 6.34
N GLY A 60 7.39 3.55 7.03
CA GLY A 60 7.68 3.75 8.45
C GLY A 60 6.54 3.33 9.35
N VAL A 61 5.79 2.32 8.96
CA VAL A 61 4.66 1.81 9.75
C VAL A 61 4.78 0.29 9.86
N PRO A 62 4.14 -0.31 10.87
CA PRO A 62 4.11 -1.76 10.95
C PRO A 62 3.27 -2.34 9.82
N ALA A 63 3.68 -3.50 9.30
CA ALA A 63 2.95 -4.13 8.22
C ALA A 63 1.50 -4.43 8.60
N GLU A 64 1.29 -4.82 9.84
CA GLU A 64 -0.06 -5.14 10.32
C GLU A 64 -0.96 -3.92 10.28
N GLU A 65 -0.39 -2.73 10.39
CA GLU A 65 -1.20 -1.51 10.30
C GLU A 65 -1.76 -1.31 8.91
N LEU A 66 -0.97 -1.64 7.89
CA LEU A 66 -1.46 -1.55 6.52
C LEU A 66 -2.67 -2.46 6.31
N LEU A 67 -2.56 -3.68 6.81
CA LEU A 67 -3.65 -4.64 6.66
C LEU A 67 -4.85 -4.26 7.49
N HIS A 68 -4.61 -3.77 8.70
CA HIS A 68 -5.68 -3.36 9.59
C HIS A 68 -6.48 -2.22 9.02
N GLN A 69 -5.80 -1.22 8.47
CA GLN A 69 -6.48 -0.09 7.86
C GLN A 69 -7.26 -0.50 6.63
N ALA A 70 -6.72 -1.45 5.87
CA ALA A 70 -7.34 -1.87 4.62
C ALA A 70 -8.61 -2.66 4.87
N THR A 71 -8.61 -3.54 5.86
CA THR A 71 -9.78 -4.37 6.09
C THR A 71 -10.92 -3.61 6.72
N GLY A 72 -10.63 -2.48 7.31
CA GLY A 72 -11.66 -1.75 8.00
C GLY A 72 -12.30 -2.58 9.08
N GLY A 73 -11.55 -3.50 9.63
CA GLY A 73 -12.08 -4.37 10.64
C GLY A 73 -12.95 -5.47 10.09
N GLY A 74 -12.89 -5.68 8.81
CA GLY A 74 -13.73 -6.66 8.19
C GLY A 74 -13.35 -8.09 8.51
N GLY A 75 -12.44 -8.26 9.37
CA GLY A 75 -11.98 -9.60 9.72
C GLY A 75 -13.09 -10.54 9.91
#